data_4c37856b615102c0592e98b2acb3eda4
#
_entry.id   4c37856b615102c0592e98b2acb3eda4
#
_cell.length_a   1.000
_cell.length_b   1.000
_cell.length_c   1.000
_cell.angle_alpha   90.00
_cell.angle_beta   90.00
_cell.angle_gamma   90.00
#
_symmetry.space_group_name_H-M   'P 1'
#
loop_
_entity.id
_entity.type
_entity.pdbx_description
1 polymer ?
#
loop_
_entity_poly.entity_id
_entity_poly.type
_entity_poly.pdbx_seq_one_letter_code
_entity_poly.pdbx_strand_id
1 'polypeptide(L)'
;MPVTGARLAPAPPVRARVEEPADSVVSGSILVVEDEAQLASAVVDALRDAGYLVEHASDGEEALAKIELQPFDLVVCDLKMPRLDGKAFYARLAAAAPALQKRVIFVTGDVAGTDAEEFLDESGCPWLAKPFRLGDLLRTVREGLT
;
A
#
# COMPACT_ATOMS: atom_id res chain seq x y z
N MET A 1 -15.06 25.54 21.76
CA MET A 1 -15.31 24.85 21.90
C MET A 1 -15.70 24.29 21.38
N PRO A 2 -15.16 25.08 21.67
CA PRO A 2 -15.21 24.59 21.69
C PRO A 2 -15.41 24.39 21.04
N VAL A 3 -14.59 24.98 21.50
CA VAL A 3 -14.60 24.41 21.40
C VAL A 3 -14.80 24.32 20.83
N THR A 4 -14.25 24.92 21.15
CA THR A 4 -14.30 24.53 21.07
C THR A 4 -14.54 24.36 20.31
N GLY A 5 -14.14 25.38 20.60
CA GLY A 5 -14.17 24.72 20.56
C GLY A 5 -14.29 24.89 19.64
N ALA A 6 -13.72 25.51 19.88
CA ALA A 6 -13.77 25.09 19.73
C ALA A 6 -13.95 25.01 18.90
N ARG A 7 -13.57 25.11 18.68
CA ARG A 7 -13.61 24.52 18.52
C ARG A 7 -13.95 24.29 17.67
N LEU A 8 -13.23 25.30 17.67
CA LEU A 8 -13.50 24.54 17.53
C LEU A 8 -13.98 24.31 16.68
N ALA A 9 -13.47 25.06 16.69
CA ALA A 9 -13.74 24.27 16.63
C ALA A 9 -14.08 23.98 15.78
N PRO A 10 -13.67 24.23 15.69
CA PRO A 10 -13.81 23.37 15.60
C PRO A 10 -14.06 22.85 14.89
N ALA A 11 -13.35 23.29 14.94
CA ALA A 11 -13.38 22.25 15.18
C ALA A 11 -13.63 21.71 14.45
N PRO A 12 -13.16 21.69 14.43
CA PRO A 12 -13.16 20.69 14.56
C PRO A 12 -13.44 20.20 13.92
N PRO A 13 -12.87 20.29 14.10
CA PRO A 13 -12.95 19.28 14.34
C PRO A 13 -13.18 18.72 13.82
N VAL A 14 -12.31 18.82 13.87
CA VAL A 14 -12.40 17.78 14.26
C VAL A 14 -12.56 17.17 13.90
N ARG A 15 -12.34 17.04 13.96
CA ARG A 15 -12.55 16.09 14.38
C ARG A 15 -12.63 15.47 14.45
N ALA A 16 -11.83 16.09 14.53
CA ALA A 16 -11.98 15.20 15.11
C ALA A 16 -12.13 14.71 14.93
N ARG A 17 -11.76 14.35 15.09
CA ARG A 17 -11.93 13.53 15.53
C ARG A 17 -11.84 12.90 15.63
N VAL A 18 -11.28 13.15 15.82
CA VAL A 18 -11.07 12.23 16.36
C VAL A 18 -11.01 11.43 16.25
N GLU A 19 -10.65 11.21 16.47
CA GLU A 19 -10.47 10.39 16.78
C GLU A 19 -10.27 9.76 16.52
N GLU A 20 -9.95 9.78 16.51
CA GLU A 20 -9.56 9.08 16.52
C GLU A 20 -9.15 8.84 16.44
N PRO A 21 -9.07 8.97 16.80
CA PRO A 21 -8.44 8.68 16.77
C PRO A 21 -8.27 8.28 16.46
N ALA A 22 -8.19 8.42 16.85
CA ALA A 22 -7.84 8.08 16.46
C ALA A 22 -7.77 7.68 15.71
N ASP A 23 -8.02 7.74 15.87
CA ASP A 23 -7.82 7.38 15.26
C ASP A 23 -7.59 7.20 14.42
N SER A 24 -8.00 7.01 15.39
CA SER A 24 -7.42 7.25 14.62
C SER A 24 -7.10 7.43 13.29
N VAL A 25 -6.65 8.32 13.03
CA VAL A 25 -6.32 8.65 11.67
C VAL A 25 -5.17 7.78 11.25
N VAL A 26 -5.42 6.85 10.33
CA VAL A 26 -4.35 6.05 9.77
C VAL A 26 -3.73 6.91 8.68
N SER A 27 -2.46 7.24 8.85
CA SER A 27 -1.72 7.97 7.84
C SER A 27 -0.53 7.13 7.42
N GLY A 28 -0.03 7.40 6.25
CA GLY A 28 1.12 6.68 5.74
C GLY A 28 1.32 6.97 4.27
N SER A 29 2.49 6.63 3.78
CA SER A 29 2.88 6.81 2.39
C SER A 29 2.96 5.45 1.73
N ILE A 30 2.21 5.27 0.64
CA ILE A 30 2.06 3.98 -0.02
C ILE A 30 2.49 4.08 -1.46
N LEU A 31 3.29 3.12 -1.90
CA LEU A 31 3.65 2.97 -3.30
C LEU A 31 2.84 1.84 -3.91
N VAL A 32 2.12 2.13 -4.98
CA VAL A 32 1.33 1.13 -5.71
C VAL A 32 2.11 0.77 -6.98
N VAL A 33 2.50 -0.49 -7.11
CA VAL A 33 3.27 -0.99 -8.24
C VAL A 33 2.36 -1.90 -9.05
N GLU A 34 1.88 -1.39 -10.18
CA GLU A 34 0.86 -2.06 -10.98
C GLU A 34 0.95 -1.54 -12.41
N ASP A 35 1.06 -2.46 -13.38
CA ASP A 35 1.17 -2.08 -14.79
C ASP A 35 -0.18 -1.90 -15.47
N GLU A 36 -1.24 -2.44 -14.90
CA GLU A 36 -2.59 -2.29 -15.46
C GLU A 36 -3.16 -0.95 -15.01
N ALA A 37 -3.25 0.00 -15.95
CA ALA A 37 -3.55 1.39 -15.64
C ALA A 37 -4.89 1.58 -14.91
N GLN A 38 -5.93 0.86 -15.35
CA GLN A 38 -7.25 1.02 -14.75
C GLN A 38 -7.28 0.52 -13.31
N LEU A 39 -6.65 -0.62 -13.06
CA LEU A 39 -6.59 -1.15 -11.71
C LEU A 39 -5.74 -0.25 -10.81
N ALA A 40 -4.61 0.21 -11.33
CA ALA A 40 -3.75 1.13 -10.58
C ALA A 40 -4.52 2.37 -10.17
N SER A 41 -5.27 2.95 -11.10
CA SER A 41 -6.05 4.15 -10.84
C SER A 41 -7.10 3.92 -9.75
N ALA A 42 -7.80 2.79 -9.81
CA ALA A 42 -8.83 2.46 -8.82
C ALA A 42 -8.21 2.28 -7.43
N VAL A 43 -7.08 1.59 -7.36
CA VAL A 43 -6.38 1.35 -6.09
C VAL A 43 -5.85 2.66 -5.51
N VAL A 44 -5.21 3.48 -6.34
CA VAL A 44 -4.67 4.76 -5.91
C VAL A 44 -5.78 5.66 -5.36
N ASP A 45 -6.89 5.75 -6.10
CA ASP A 45 -8.01 6.60 -5.67
C ASP A 45 -8.59 6.12 -4.34
N ALA A 46 -8.78 4.82 -4.18
CA ALA A 46 -9.32 4.27 -2.94
C ALA A 46 -8.41 4.55 -1.75
N LEU A 47 -7.11 4.40 -1.94
CA LEU A 47 -6.15 4.65 -0.86
C LEU A 47 -6.07 6.14 -0.52
N ARG A 48 -6.12 7.01 -1.52
CA ARG A 48 -6.12 8.45 -1.27
C ARG A 48 -7.38 8.88 -0.54
N ASP A 49 -8.52 8.32 -0.92
CA ASP A 49 -9.78 8.61 -0.24
C ASP A 49 -9.74 8.18 1.22
N ALA A 50 -8.95 7.15 1.53
CA ALA A 50 -8.80 6.68 2.91
C ALA A 50 -7.79 7.51 3.71
N GLY A 51 -7.14 8.50 3.08
CA GLY A 51 -6.26 9.43 3.79
C GLY A 51 -4.78 9.19 3.61
N TYR A 52 -4.39 8.24 2.78
CA TYR A 52 -2.96 7.94 2.56
C TYR A 52 -2.36 8.84 1.48
N LEU A 53 -1.05 9.04 1.57
CA LEU A 53 -0.27 9.61 0.49
C LEU A 53 0.11 8.46 -0.43
N VAL A 54 -0.15 8.60 -1.73
CA VAL A 54 -0.01 7.48 -2.65
C VAL A 54 0.75 7.90 -3.89
N GLU A 55 1.75 7.10 -4.27
CA GLU A 55 2.45 7.22 -5.54
C GLU A 55 2.24 5.94 -6.34
N HIS A 56 2.40 6.02 -7.64
CA HIS A 56 2.21 4.90 -8.54
C HIS A 56 3.45 4.66 -9.37
N ALA A 57 3.82 3.39 -9.53
CA ALA A 57 4.88 2.95 -10.43
C ALA A 57 4.30 1.86 -11.33
N SER A 58 4.67 1.88 -12.61
CA SER A 58 4.14 0.93 -13.58
C SER A 58 4.89 -0.40 -13.60
N ASP A 59 6.06 -0.45 -13.01
CA ASP A 59 6.87 -1.68 -12.95
C ASP A 59 7.86 -1.58 -11.80
N GLY A 60 8.60 -2.69 -11.59
CA GLY A 60 9.53 -2.76 -10.47
C GLY A 60 10.70 -1.82 -10.57
N GLU A 61 11.16 -1.50 -11.79
CA GLU A 61 12.29 -0.57 -11.95
C GLU A 61 11.88 0.85 -11.58
N GLU A 62 10.72 1.27 -12.05
CA GLU A 62 10.20 2.59 -11.68
C GLU A 62 9.95 2.67 -10.18
N ALA A 63 9.46 1.57 -9.59
CA ALA A 63 9.22 1.51 -8.15
C ALA A 63 10.51 1.70 -7.36
N LEU A 64 11.59 1.03 -7.75
CA LEU A 64 12.87 1.17 -7.07
C LEU A 64 13.40 2.58 -7.18
N ALA A 65 13.25 3.22 -8.35
CA ALA A 65 13.68 4.59 -8.52
C ALA A 65 12.94 5.54 -7.58
N LYS A 66 11.63 5.34 -7.41
CA LYS A 66 10.84 6.17 -6.49
C LYS A 66 11.23 5.94 -5.05
N ILE A 67 11.54 4.70 -4.68
CA ILE A 67 11.96 4.36 -3.32
C ILE A 67 13.29 5.04 -2.97
N GLU A 68 14.16 5.22 -3.95
CA GLU A 68 15.41 5.95 -3.72
C GLU A 68 15.19 7.44 -3.51
N LEU A 69 14.12 7.98 -4.07
CA LEU A 69 13.86 9.42 -4.03
C LEU A 69 13.07 9.85 -2.81
N GLN A 70 12.25 8.98 -2.24
CA GLN A 70 11.42 9.33 -1.09
C GLN A 70 11.06 8.10 -0.28
N PRO A 71 10.77 8.28 1.01
CA PRO A 71 10.40 7.13 1.86
C PRO A 71 8.95 6.71 1.63
N PHE A 72 8.70 5.42 1.81
CA PHE A 72 7.35 4.86 1.81
C PHE A 72 7.19 3.98 3.04
N ASP A 73 5.96 3.87 3.50
CA ASP A 73 5.64 3.05 4.66
C ASP A 73 5.16 1.66 4.27
N LEU A 74 4.66 1.51 3.04
CA LEU A 74 4.10 0.25 2.59
C LEU A 74 4.07 0.23 1.06
N VAL A 75 4.16 -0.97 0.48
CA VAL A 75 4.07 -1.17 -0.97
C VAL A 75 2.95 -2.16 -1.27
N VAL A 76 2.11 -1.82 -2.24
CA VAL A 76 1.16 -2.76 -2.83
C VAL A 76 1.71 -3.12 -4.21
N CYS A 77 2.02 -4.37 -4.44
CA CYS A 77 2.78 -4.78 -5.61
C CYS A 77 2.16 -5.97 -6.33
N ASP A 78 1.96 -5.82 -7.64
CA ASP A 78 1.57 -6.94 -8.49
C ASP A 78 2.77 -7.88 -8.67
N LEU A 79 2.53 -9.18 -8.66
CA LEU A 79 3.58 -10.14 -8.92
C LEU A 79 4.03 -10.18 -10.36
N LYS A 80 3.10 -10.00 -11.31
CA LYS A 80 3.41 -10.11 -12.73
C LYS A 80 3.42 -8.75 -13.38
N MET A 81 4.60 -8.28 -13.74
CA MET A 81 4.79 -7.00 -14.39
C MET A 81 5.90 -7.11 -15.41
N PRO A 82 5.91 -6.23 -16.44
CA PRO A 82 7.02 -6.21 -17.39
C PRO A 82 8.29 -5.70 -16.73
N ARG A 83 9.40 -5.96 -17.38
CA ARG A 83 10.74 -5.57 -17.00
C ARG A 83 11.16 -6.20 -15.67
N LEU A 84 10.82 -5.60 -14.54
CA LEU A 84 11.18 -6.17 -13.24
C LEU A 84 9.89 -6.58 -12.53
N ASP A 85 9.67 -7.89 -12.38
CA ASP A 85 8.44 -8.39 -11.76
C ASP A 85 8.48 -8.29 -10.23
N GLY A 86 7.37 -8.69 -9.61
CA GLY A 86 7.21 -8.53 -8.16
C GLY A 86 8.22 -9.33 -7.35
N LYS A 87 8.58 -10.52 -7.80
CA LYS A 87 9.58 -11.33 -7.10
C LYS A 87 10.95 -10.67 -7.12
N ALA A 88 11.37 -10.21 -8.30
CA ALA A 88 12.68 -9.57 -8.45
C ALA A 88 12.69 -8.24 -7.71
N PHE A 89 11.59 -7.49 -7.75
CA PHE A 89 11.45 -6.26 -7.00
C PHE A 89 11.62 -6.51 -5.50
N TYR A 90 10.92 -7.54 -4.98
CA TYR A 90 10.99 -7.90 -3.57
C TYR A 90 12.43 -8.23 -3.16
N ALA A 91 13.12 -9.00 -4.00
CA ALA A 91 14.51 -9.37 -3.72
C ALA A 91 15.41 -8.13 -3.65
N ARG A 92 15.18 -7.16 -4.54
CA ARG A 92 15.99 -5.93 -4.54
C ARG A 92 15.68 -5.04 -3.35
N LEU A 93 14.48 -5.13 -2.79
CA LEU A 93 14.15 -4.36 -1.60
C LEU A 93 15.00 -4.75 -0.40
N ALA A 94 15.47 -5.99 -0.36
CA ALA A 94 16.32 -6.44 0.74
C ALA A 94 17.56 -5.58 0.89
N ALA A 95 18.10 -5.09 -0.23
CA ALA A 95 19.28 -4.22 -0.20
C ALA A 95 18.90 -2.74 -0.18
N ALA A 96 17.86 -2.36 -0.93
CA ALA A 96 17.51 -0.96 -1.11
C ALA A 96 16.75 -0.38 0.07
N ALA A 97 15.83 -1.17 0.65
CA ALA A 97 14.97 -0.69 1.74
C ALA A 97 14.48 -1.89 2.55
N PRO A 98 15.36 -2.48 3.39
CA PRO A 98 15.01 -3.73 4.10
C PRO A 98 13.80 -3.61 5.02
N ALA A 99 13.58 -2.46 5.62
CA ALA A 99 12.39 -2.26 6.46
C ALA A 99 11.11 -2.28 5.61
N LEU A 100 11.18 -1.73 4.41
CA LEU A 100 10.04 -1.68 3.51
C LEU A 100 9.74 -3.07 2.94
N GLN A 101 10.76 -3.91 2.77
CA GLN A 101 10.56 -5.26 2.29
C GLN A 101 9.58 -6.04 3.17
N LYS A 102 9.53 -5.72 4.44
CA LYS A 102 8.63 -6.39 5.38
C LYS A 102 7.22 -5.82 5.35
N ARG A 103 7.01 -4.80 4.54
CA ARG A 103 5.72 -4.12 4.45
C ARG A 103 5.20 -4.10 3.02
N VAL A 104 5.28 -5.25 2.36
CA VAL A 104 4.79 -5.43 1.00
C VAL A 104 3.52 -6.25 1.05
N ILE A 105 2.50 -5.80 0.33
CA ILE A 105 1.27 -6.57 0.09
C ILE A 105 1.26 -6.91 -1.39
N PHE A 106 1.21 -8.21 -1.70
CA PHE A 106 1.18 -8.63 -3.09
C PHE A 106 -0.24 -8.78 -3.59
N VAL A 107 -0.46 -8.48 -4.85
CA VAL A 107 -1.71 -8.79 -5.55
C VAL A 107 -1.37 -9.61 -6.77
N THR A 108 -2.16 -10.63 -7.05
CA THR A 108 -1.85 -11.52 -8.18
C THR A 108 -3.10 -12.20 -8.70
N GLY A 109 -3.16 -12.35 -10.02
CA GLY A 109 -4.29 -13.02 -10.66
C GLY A 109 -4.10 -14.51 -10.81
N ASP A 110 -2.89 -15.00 -10.68
CA ASP A 110 -2.58 -16.40 -10.93
C ASP A 110 -1.81 -16.99 -9.75
N VAL A 111 -2.56 -17.53 -8.81
CA VAL A 111 -1.98 -18.13 -7.61
C VAL A 111 -1.87 -19.65 -7.73
N ALA A 112 -2.57 -20.25 -8.70
CA ALA A 112 -2.63 -21.69 -8.86
C ALA A 112 -1.34 -22.27 -9.40
N GLY A 113 -0.39 -21.44 -9.79
CA GLY A 113 0.93 -21.90 -10.20
C GLY A 113 1.79 -22.13 -8.97
N THR A 114 2.62 -23.16 -9.03
CA THR A 114 3.46 -23.53 -7.89
C THR A 114 4.44 -22.45 -7.51
N ASP A 115 4.98 -21.74 -8.52
CA ASP A 115 6.04 -20.75 -8.25
C ASP A 115 5.51 -19.54 -7.48
N ALA A 116 4.33 -19.05 -7.85
CA ALA A 116 3.74 -17.89 -7.18
C ALA A 116 3.38 -18.25 -5.73
N GLU A 117 2.76 -19.40 -5.56
CA GLU A 117 2.32 -19.84 -4.23
C GLU A 117 3.51 -20.05 -3.31
N GLU A 118 4.55 -20.70 -3.80
CA GLU A 118 5.76 -20.92 -3.01
C GLU A 118 6.41 -19.61 -2.62
N PHE A 119 6.49 -18.68 -3.57
CA PHE A 119 7.11 -17.38 -3.28
C PHE A 119 6.33 -16.63 -2.20
N LEU A 120 5.00 -16.61 -2.31
CA LEU A 120 4.17 -15.91 -1.33
C LEU A 120 4.30 -16.51 0.06
N ASP A 121 4.34 -17.85 0.15
CA ASP A 121 4.54 -18.53 1.42
C ASP A 121 5.90 -18.19 2.02
N GLU A 122 6.94 -18.23 1.22
CA GLU A 122 8.30 -17.97 1.69
C GLU A 122 8.49 -16.53 2.13
N SER A 123 7.84 -15.59 1.43
CA SER A 123 7.99 -14.17 1.78
C SER A 123 7.32 -13.82 3.09
N GLY A 124 6.28 -14.56 3.45
CA GLY A 124 5.47 -14.26 4.63
C GLY A 124 4.65 -13.00 4.48
N CYS A 125 4.61 -12.40 3.32
CA CYS A 125 3.86 -11.18 3.08
C CYS A 125 2.39 -11.48 2.85
N PRO A 126 1.48 -10.59 3.27
CA PRO A 126 0.07 -10.75 2.93
C PRO A 126 -0.13 -10.56 1.44
N TRP A 127 -1.15 -11.22 0.90
CA TRP A 127 -1.44 -11.11 -0.52
C TRP A 127 -2.94 -11.25 -0.76
N LEU A 128 -3.38 -10.71 -1.90
CA LEU A 128 -4.77 -10.77 -2.34
C LEU A 128 -4.82 -11.31 -3.75
N ALA A 129 -5.79 -12.19 -4.02
CA ALA A 129 -6.01 -12.73 -5.36
C ALA A 129 -6.85 -11.75 -6.17
N LYS A 130 -6.50 -11.56 -7.44
CA LYS A 130 -7.32 -10.76 -8.36
C LYS A 130 -8.44 -11.63 -8.92
N PRO A 131 -9.66 -11.13 -9.05
CA PRO A 131 -10.09 -9.80 -8.64
C PRO A 131 -10.30 -9.75 -7.12
N PHE A 132 -9.97 -8.62 -6.52
CA PHE A 132 -10.17 -8.43 -5.08
C PHE A 132 -11.10 -7.23 -4.87
N ARG A 133 -11.67 -7.15 -3.67
CA ARG A 133 -12.49 -6.00 -3.29
C ARG A 133 -11.60 -4.92 -2.72
N LEU A 134 -11.89 -3.67 -3.09
CA LEU A 134 -11.10 -2.55 -2.58
C LEU A 134 -11.17 -2.46 -1.06
N GLY A 135 -12.32 -2.82 -0.47
CA GLY A 135 -12.44 -2.86 0.99
C GLY A 135 -11.49 -3.84 1.65
N ASP A 136 -11.26 -4.99 1.01
CA ASP A 136 -10.32 -5.98 1.51
C ASP A 136 -8.89 -5.46 1.43
N LEU A 137 -8.56 -4.76 0.35
CA LEU A 137 -7.25 -4.14 0.20
C LEU A 137 -7.04 -3.09 1.27
N LEU A 138 -8.03 -2.21 1.50
CA LEU A 138 -7.92 -1.16 2.50
C LEU A 138 -7.70 -1.74 3.89
N ARG A 139 -8.39 -2.83 4.21
CA ARG A 139 -8.21 -3.49 5.51
C ARG A 139 -6.79 -4.05 5.63
N THR A 140 -6.31 -4.72 4.58
CA THR A 140 -4.98 -5.31 4.59
C THR A 140 -3.91 -4.25 4.72
N VAL A 141 -4.08 -3.11 4.04
CA VAL A 141 -3.16 -1.98 4.14
C VAL A 141 -3.14 -1.44 5.56
N ARG A 142 -4.31 -1.24 6.16
CA ARG A 142 -4.39 -0.73 7.52
C ARG A 142 -3.66 -1.66 8.50
N GLU A 143 -3.88 -2.96 8.35
CA GLU A 143 -3.22 -3.94 9.20
C GLU A 143 -1.71 -3.93 9.02
N GLY A 144 -1.25 -3.71 7.80
CA GLY A 144 0.18 -3.65 7.52
C GLY A 144 0.86 -2.41 8.07
N LEU A 145 0.11 -1.36 8.36
CA LEU A 145 0.65 -0.11 8.88
C LEU A 145 0.56 0.00 10.41
N THR A 146 -0.08 -0.95 11.06
CA THR A 146 -0.16 -0.94 12.54
C THR A 146 0.89 -1.88 13.22
#